data_d111e41f7fa74811c9ca706e9e3e7370
#
_entry.id   d111e41f7fa74811c9ca706e9e3e7370
#
_cell.length_a   1.000
_cell.length_b   1.000
_cell.length_c   1.000
_cell.angle_alpha   90.00
_cell.angle_beta   90.00
_cell.angle_gamma   90.00
#
_symmetry.space_group_name_H-M   'P 1'
#
loop_
_entity.id
_entity.type
_entity.pdbx_description
1 polymer ?
#
loop_
_entity_poly.entity_id
_entity_poly.type
_entity_poly.pdbx_seq_one_letter_code
_entity_poly.pdbx_strand_id
1 'polypeptide(L)'
;MKNLLIISILLISLDVFSQEKFETNKQGSEYKFKVLKDLEATDVQDQGRTSTCWSFSSLSFFESEIIRLKNERHNLSEMFIARNAYMGKAENYLRMYGTFTFGPGGAFHDIPWVIKRYGIVPEEVYKGLSYGSATHKHSEMEAVLDAAVKALAKKPQNGKLTPVWKIGIEGILDAYLGELPSDIEDFNFTYQGKEYNPKTFSKSLGLNMDDYISITSFSHHPFYSQFVLEVQDNWAMQSSYNLPLDEFMNVMEQAIMKGYTFAWGADVSEKGFGYRDALAIVPEDESTIQKSGKDSKRFNDAGAIRVSNAFVSPVKERNITQEDRQIAFDNQETTDDHGMHVTGLVEDQNGTKYFIVKNSWGESNDRDGYFFASFPYVKYKTLNIQVHKDVLSKDLKKKLRIK
;
A
#
# COMPACT_ATOMS: atom_id res chain seq x y z
N MET A 1 -17.88 74.89 -30.96
CA MET A 1 -17.04 74.50 -29.80
C MET A 1 -17.53 73.14 -29.32
N LYS A 2 -16.79 72.10 -29.67
CA LYS A 2 -17.12 70.67 -29.25
C LYS A 2 -16.25 70.32 -28.08
N ASN A 3 -16.87 70.15 -26.93
CA ASN A 3 -16.16 69.65 -25.72
C ASN A 3 -15.92 68.16 -25.81
N LEU A 4 -14.67 67.76 -25.87
CA LEU A 4 -14.25 66.36 -25.79
C LEU A 4 -14.06 66.00 -24.28
N LEU A 5 -14.92 65.10 -23.79
CA LEU A 5 -14.79 64.53 -22.42
C LEU A 5 -13.84 63.32 -22.49
N ILE A 6 -12.67 63.43 -21.92
CA ILE A 6 -11.72 62.33 -21.79
C ILE A 6 -12.08 61.59 -20.50
N ILE A 7 -12.62 60.36 -20.62
CA ILE A 7 -12.83 59.43 -19.48
C ILE A 7 -11.57 58.60 -19.31
N SER A 8 -10.80 58.92 -18.26
CA SER A 8 -9.68 58.08 -17.82
C SER A 8 -10.20 56.85 -17.11
N ILE A 9 -10.10 55.68 -17.75
CA ILE A 9 -10.38 54.37 -17.10
C ILE A 9 -9.15 54.00 -16.28
N LEU A 10 -9.28 54.07 -14.95
CA LEU A 10 -8.31 53.58 -14.01
C LEU A 10 -8.43 52.05 -13.97
N LEU A 11 -7.52 51.30 -14.59
CA LEU A 11 -7.38 49.86 -14.44
C LEU A 11 -6.78 49.58 -13.06
N ILE A 12 -7.63 49.21 -12.09
CA ILE A 12 -7.20 48.64 -10.83
C ILE A 12 -6.87 47.19 -11.12
N SER A 13 -5.58 46.85 -11.18
CA SER A 13 -5.12 45.47 -11.14
C SER A 13 -5.40 44.90 -9.72
N LEU A 14 -6.44 44.09 -9.64
CA LEU A 14 -6.64 43.22 -8.46
C LEU A 14 -5.59 42.11 -8.51
N ASP A 15 -4.50 42.31 -7.77
CA ASP A 15 -3.62 41.20 -7.44
C ASP A 15 -4.43 40.23 -6.57
N VAL A 16 -4.93 39.16 -7.19
CA VAL A 16 -5.50 38.03 -6.48
C VAL A 16 -4.33 37.34 -5.80
N PHE A 17 -4.00 37.74 -4.58
CA PHE A 17 -3.18 36.94 -3.69
C PHE A 17 -3.95 35.64 -3.46
N SER A 18 -3.57 34.55 -4.14
CA SER A 18 -3.95 33.22 -3.78
C SER A 18 -3.43 33.02 -2.34
N GLN A 19 -4.31 33.00 -1.36
CA GLN A 19 -3.93 32.60 -0.01
C GLN A 19 -3.38 31.18 -0.10
N GLU A 20 -2.11 30.98 0.23
CA GLU A 20 -1.52 29.65 0.36
C GLU A 20 -2.38 28.86 1.34
N LYS A 21 -3.01 27.78 0.87
CA LYS A 21 -3.84 26.92 1.70
C LYS A 21 -2.91 25.98 2.47
N PHE A 22 -2.84 26.19 3.78
CA PHE A 22 -2.14 25.27 4.67
C PHE A 22 -3.13 24.23 5.20
N GLU A 23 -2.68 23.01 5.27
CA GLU A 23 -3.37 21.89 5.91
C GLU A 23 -2.75 21.61 7.28
N THR A 24 -3.44 20.84 8.12
CA THR A 24 -2.91 20.36 9.39
C THR A 24 -3.19 18.86 9.53
N ASN A 25 -2.47 18.16 10.42
CA ASN A 25 -2.70 16.74 10.67
C ASN A 25 -3.97 16.49 11.49
N LYS A 26 -4.29 17.34 12.46
CA LYS A 26 -5.50 17.23 13.28
C LYS A 26 -5.93 18.60 13.81
N GLN A 27 -7.16 18.68 14.31
CA GLN A 27 -7.68 19.88 14.93
C GLN A 27 -6.82 20.33 16.13
N GLY A 28 -6.50 21.61 16.19
CA GLY A 28 -5.69 22.21 17.26
C GLY A 28 -4.19 21.93 17.18
N SER A 29 -3.71 21.32 16.12
CA SER A 29 -2.28 21.15 15.88
C SER A 29 -1.64 22.43 15.35
N GLU A 30 -0.36 22.63 15.68
CA GLU A 30 0.49 23.74 15.21
C GLU A 30 1.20 23.40 13.88
N TYR A 31 1.11 22.16 13.41
CA TYR A 31 1.61 21.79 12.10
C TYR A 31 0.87 22.55 10.99
N LYS A 32 1.64 23.14 10.08
CA LYS A 32 1.15 23.86 8.90
C LYS A 32 1.81 23.27 7.67
N PHE A 33 1.08 22.45 6.94
CA PHE A 33 1.56 21.77 5.75
C PHE A 33 1.18 22.55 4.49
N LYS A 34 2.17 22.94 3.71
CA LYS A 34 2.00 23.44 2.35
C LYS A 34 1.95 22.25 1.40
N VAL A 35 0.86 22.12 0.66
CA VAL A 35 0.72 21.06 -0.35
C VAL A 35 1.63 21.38 -1.54
N LEU A 36 2.58 20.51 -1.82
CA LEU A 36 3.47 20.59 -2.98
C LEU A 36 2.87 19.85 -4.18
N LYS A 37 2.27 18.70 -3.91
CA LYS A 37 1.57 17.89 -4.89
C LYS A 37 0.55 16.99 -4.19
N ASP A 38 -0.64 16.87 -4.77
CA ASP A 38 -1.66 15.92 -4.34
C ASP A 38 -2.26 15.28 -5.60
N LEU A 39 -2.30 13.97 -5.64
CA LEU A 39 -2.73 13.18 -6.78
C LEU A 39 -4.04 12.50 -6.46
N GLU A 40 -4.88 12.39 -7.48
CA GLU A 40 -6.20 11.79 -7.32
C GLU A 40 -6.10 10.30 -6.95
N ALA A 41 -6.91 9.91 -5.97
CA ALA A 41 -7.12 8.53 -5.58
C ALA A 41 -8.62 8.25 -5.41
N THR A 42 -8.99 6.98 -5.39
CA THR A 42 -10.34 6.51 -5.07
C THR A 42 -10.64 6.70 -3.58
N ASP A 43 -11.88 6.45 -3.17
CA ASP A 43 -12.31 6.62 -1.78
C ASP A 43 -11.54 5.67 -0.83
N VAL A 44 -11.40 6.09 0.43
CA VAL A 44 -10.75 5.27 1.46
C VAL A 44 -11.62 4.04 1.75
N GLN A 45 -11.00 2.87 1.71
CA GLN A 45 -11.64 1.60 2.04
C GLN A 45 -11.34 1.18 3.48
N ASP A 46 -12.11 0.23 4.01
CA ASP A 46 -11.85 -0.41 5.30
C ASP A 46 -11.60 -1.91 5.12
N GLN A 47 -10.33 -2.32 5.28
CA GLN A 47 -9.95 -3.74 5.22
C GLN A 47 -10.54 -4.58 6.35
N GLY A 48 -11.10 -3.95 7.39
CA GLY A 48 -11.62 -4.64 8.56
C GLY A 48 -10.53 -5.42 9.32
N ARG A 49 -10.82 -6.69 9.64
CA ARG A 49 -9.89 -7.56 10.39
C ARG A 49 -9.40 -8.71 9.52
N THR A 50 -8.63 -8.40 8.49
CA THR A 50 -8.26 -9.36 7.45
C THR A 50 -6.76 -9.54 7.26
N SER A 51 -5.92 -8.59 7.71
CA SER A 51 -4.49 -8.53 7.36
C SER A 51 -4.23 -8.57 5.84
N THR A 52 -5.16 -8.03 5.04
CA THR A 52 -5.06 -7.93 3.57
C THR A 52 -4.71 -6.50 3.09
N CYS A 53 -4.05 -5.71 3.94
CA CYS A 53 -3.59 -4.35 3.62
C CYS A 53 -2.80 -4.27 2.31
N TRP A 54 -2.02 -5.29 2.00
CA TRP A 54 -1.28 -5.41 0.76
C TRP A 54 -2.19 -5.42 -0.48
N SER A 55 -3.37 -6.02 -0.41
CA SER A 55 -4.36 -6.01 -1.49
C SER A 55 -5.04 -4.65 -1.60
N PHE A 56 -5.53 -4.09 -0.49
CA PHE A 56 -6.18 -2.78 -0.44
C PHE A 56 -5.28 -1.66 -0.93
N SER A 57 -4.06 -1.58 -0.43
CA SER A 57 -3.12 -0.53 -0.82
C SER A 57 -2.68 -0.63 -2.27
N SER A 58 -2.41 -1.85 -2.74
CA SER A 58 -2.03 -2.04 -4.13
C SER A 58 -3.16 -1.75 -5.10
N LEU A 59 -4.39 -2.19 -4.82
CA LEU A 59 -5.51 -1.88 -5.70
C LEU A 59 -5.82 -0.40 -5.69
N SER A 60 -5.77 0.28 -4.54
CA SER A 60 -5.86 1.73 -4.48
C SER A 60 -4.79 2.42 -5.36
N PHE A 61 -3.56 1.91 -5.37
CA PHE A 61 -2.49 2.36 -6.27
C PHE A 61 -2.83 2.10 -7.74
N PHE A 62 -3.28 0.89 -8.10
CA PHE A 62 -3.66 0.57 -9.49
C PHE A 62 -4.89 1.36 -9.95
N GLU A 63 -5.82 1.66 -9.09
CA GLU A 63 -6.96 2.54 -9.37
C GLU A 63 -6.50 3.96 -9.71
N SER A 64 -5.53 4.51 -8.98
CA SER A 64 -4.90 5.79 -9.34
C SER A 64 -4.13 5.72 -10.66
N GLU A 65 -3.51 4.59 -10.98
CA GLU A 65 -2.89 4.39 -12.29
C GLU A 65 -3.93 4.34 -13.42
N ILE A 66 -5.11 3.77 -13.20
CA ILE A 66 -6.21 3.81 -14.17
C ILE A 66 -6.71 5.24 -14.36
N ILE A 67 -6.88 6.00 -13.26
CA ILE A 67 -7.22 7.43 -13.34
C ILE A 67 -6.18 8.18 -14.16
N ARG A 68 -4.88 7.98 -13.87
CA ARG A 68 -3.78 8.62 -14.59
C ARG A 68 -3.76 8.28 -16.09
N LEU A 69 -4.02 7.03 -16.46
CA LEU A 69 -3.92 6.53 -17.83
C LEU A 69 -5.18 6.84 -18.66
N LYS A 70 -6.36 6.79 -18.06
CA LYS A 70 -7.64 6.78 -18.78
C LYS A 70 -8.64 7.80 -18.27
N ASN A 71 -8.39 8.45 -17.14
CA ASN A 71 -9.36 9.31 -16.45
C ASN A 71 -10.68 8.56 -16.13
N GLU A 72 -10.57 7.26 -15.79
CA GLU A 72 -11.67 6.40 -15.37
C GLU A 72 -11.50 6.02 -13.90
N ARG A 73 -12.61 5.97 -13.16
CA ARG A 73 -12.62 5.54 -11.74
C ARG A 73 -13.26 4.18 -11.64
N HIS A 74 -12.57 3.26 -11.00
CA HIS A 74 -13.04 1.92 -10.70
C HIS A 74 -12.76 1.61 -9.23
N ASN A 75 -13.61 0.81 -8.60
CA ASN A 75 -13.35 0.17 -7.31
C ASN A 75 -13.12 -1.32 -7.60
N LEU A 76 -11.89 -1.77 -7.41
CA LEU A 76 -11.44 -3.12 -7.75
C LEU A 76 -11.56 -4.04 -6.54
N SER A 77 -11.90 -5.33 -6.77
CA SER A 77 -12.09 -6.28 -5.69
C SER A 77 -10.79 -6.76 -5.06
N GLU A 78 -10.54 -6.31 -3.84
CA GLU A 78 -9.41 -6.76 -3.01
C GLU A 78 -9.57 -8.23 -2.61
N MET A 79 -10.79 -8.67 -2.40
CA MET A 79 -11.07 -10.04 -2.00
C MET A 79 -10.91 -11.04 -3.15
N PHE A 80 -11.15 -10.63 -4.39
CA PHE A 80 -10.82 -11.45 -5.55
C PHE A 80 -9.30 -11.71 -5.63
N ILE A 81 -8.50 -10.68 -5.37
CA ILE A 81 -7.05 -10.81 -5.28
C ILE A 81 -6.65 -11.73 -4.13
N ALA A 82 -7.15 -11.46 -2.92
CA ALA A 82 -6.81 -12.23 -1.72
C ALA A 82 -7.14 -13.72 -1.87
N ARG A 83 -8.35 -14.05 -2.38
CA ARG A 83 -8.78 -15.44 -2.61
C ARG A 83 -7.82 -16.19 -3.53
N ASN A 84 -7.48 -15.59 -4.66
CA ASN A 84 -6.59 -16.22 -5.63
C ASN A 84 -5.13 -16.30 -5.12
N ALA A 85 -4.69 -15.33 -4.33
CA ALA A 85 -3.39 -15.38 -3.67
C ALA A 85 -3.31 -16.51 -2.64
N TYR A 86 -4.37 -16.76 -1.85
CA TYR A 86 -4.40 -17.89 -0.89
C TYR A 86 -4.16 -19.24 -1.56
N MET A 87 -4.69 -19.46 -2.76
CA MET A 87 -4.41 -20.69 -3.54
C MET A 87 -2.93 -20.80 -3.89
N GLY A 88 -2.31 -19.71 -4.36
CA GLY A 88 -0.88 -19.64 -4.63
C GLY A 88 -0.02 -19.89 -3.39
N LYS A 89 -0.41 -19.31 -2.25
CA LYS A 89 0.26 -19.52 -0.95
C LYS A 89 0.18 -20.98 -0.50
N ALA A 90 -1.00 -21.60 -0.61
CA ALA A 90 -1.18 -23.01 -0.27
C ALA A 90 -0.30 -23.93 -1.15
N GLU A 91 -0.25 -23.67 -2.46
CA GLU A 91 0.64 -24.41 -3.37
C GLU A 91 2.11 -24.26 -2.98
N ASN A 92 2.55 -23.02 -2.70
CA ASN A 92 3.94 -22.75 -2.34
C ASN A 92 4.29 -23.40 -1.00
N TYR A 93 3.43 -23.26 0.01
CA TYR A 93 3.61 -23.89 1.32
C TYR A 93 3.82 -25.40 1.21
N LEU A 94 3.00 -26.08 0.40
CA LEU A 94 3.11 -27.52 0.20
C LEU A 94 4.35 -27.92 -0.61
N ARG A 95 4.72 -27.14 -1.66
CA ARG A 95 5.98 -27.35 -2.42
C ARG A 95 7.21 -27.20 -1.54
N MET A 96 7.15 -26.30 -0.55
CA MET A 96 8.21 -26.06 0.41
C MET A 96 8.09 -26.93 1.67
N TYR A 97 7.31 -27.99 1.62
CA TYR A 97 7.14 -28.99 2.69
C TYR A 97 6.71 -28.40 4.05
N GLY A 98 5.95 -27.30 4.03
CA GLY A 98 5.47 -26.64 5.25
C GLY A 98 6.53 -25.84 6.01
N THR A 99 7.66 -25.51 5.39
CA THR A 99 8.77 -24.76 6.04
C THR A 99 8.65 -23.24 5.84
N PHE A 100 7.75 -22.79 4.96
CA PHE A 100 7.45 -21.38 4.76
C PHE A 100 6.29 -20.93 5.65
N THR A 101 6.13 -19.62 5.81
CA THR A 101 4.96 -19.05 6.47
C THR A 101 3.74 -19.19 5.56
N PHE A 102 2.63 -19.66 6.12
CA PHE A 102 1.30 -19.56 5.53
C PHE A 102 0.47 -18.62 6.39
N GLY A 103 0.03 -17.53 5.82
CA GLY A 103 -0.67 -16.49 6.56
C GLY A 103 -1.46 -15.53 5.66
N PRO A 104 -2.19 -14.58 6.26
CA PRO A 104 -3.01 -13.63 5.51
C PRO A 104 -2.22 -12.53 4.81
N GLY A 105 -1.03 -12.17 5.34
CA GLY A 105 -0.17 -11.16 4.75
C GLY A 105 0.32 -11.50 3.35
N GLY A 106 0.71 -10.52 2.58
CA GLY A 106 1.22 -10.69 1.22
C GLY A 106 1.99 -9.46 0.77
N ALA A 107 2.57 -9.55 -0.40
CA ALA A 107 3.42 -8.50 -0.96
C ALA A 107 2.76 -7.84 -2.18
N PHE A 108 3.22 -6.64 -2.54
CA PHE A 108 2.66 -5.88 -3.66
C PHE A 108 2.74 -6.61 -4.99
N HIS A 109 3.74 -7.43 -5.21
CA HIS A 109 3.89 -8.22 -6.44
C HIS A 109 2.87 -9.37 -6.55
N ASP A 110 2.13 -9.68 -5.48
CA ASP A 110 1.05 -10.67 -5.52
C ASP A 110 -0.09 -10.21 -6.44
N ILE A 111 -0.33 -8.88 -6.51
CA ILE A 111 -1.38 -8.32 -7.35
C ILE A 111 -1.07 -8.54 -8.84
N PRO A 112 0.08 -8.12 -9.38
CA PRO A 112 0.47 -8.49 -10.74
C PRO A 112 0.46 -10.00 -11.00
N TRP A 113 0.85 -10.81 -10.01
CA TRP A 113 0.82 -12.26 -10.12
C TRP A 113 -0.61 -12.81 -10.29
N VAL A 114 -1.57 -12.30 -9.51
CA VAL A 114 -2.98 -12.68 -9.61
C VAL A 114 -3.58 -12.16 -10.92
N ILE A 115 -3.41 -10.86 -11.23
CA ILE A 115 -4.00 -10.23 -12.42
C ILE A 115 -3.54 -10.94 -13.70
N LYS A 116 -2.27 -11.28 -13.82
CA LYS A 116 -1.74 -12.01 -14.97
C LYS A 116 -2.37 -13.42 -15.13
N ARG A 117 -2.68 -14.10 -14.02
CA ARG A 117 -3.23 -15.46 -14.01
C ARG A 117 -4.75 -15.50 -14.12
N TYR A 118 -5.41 -14.66 -13.33
CA TYR A 118 -6.86 -14.76 -13.11
C TYR A 118 -7.62 -13.53 -13.63
N GLY A 119 -6.94 -12.42 -13.94
CA GLY A 119 -7.57 -11.14 -14.22
C GLY A 119 -7.94 -10.41 -12.93
N ILE A 120 -8.91 -9.50 -13.02
CA ILE A 120 -9.46 -8.72 -11.91
C ILE A 120 -10.95 -8.46 -12.18
N VAL A 121 -11.71 -8.18 -11.14
CA VAL A 121 -13.11 -7.80 -11.21
C VAL A 121 -13.40 -6.55 -10.38
N PRO A 122 -14.50 -5.82 -10.65
CA PRO A 122 -14.97 -4.77 -9.76
C PRO A 122 -15.40 -5.31 -8.41
N GLU A 123 -15.29 -4.50 -7.35
CA GLU A 123 -15.72 -4.85 -5.98
C GLU A 123 -17.20 -5.24 -5.93
N GLU A 124 -18.08 -4.54 -6.66
CA GLU A 124 -19.52 -4.85 -6.71
C GLU A 124 -19.84 -6.25 -7.26
N VAL A 125 -18.92 -6.83 -8.05
CA VAL A 125 -19.04 -8.18 -8.64
C VAL A 125 -18.58 -9.26 -7.67
N TYR A 126 -17.54 -8.99 -6.88
CA TYR A 126 -17.00 -9.96 -5.93
C TYR A 126 -16.56 -9.29 -4.64
N LYS A 127 -17.47 -9.23 -3.67
CA LYS A 127 -17.23 -8.58 -2.37
C LYS A 127 -16.47 -9.43 -1.35
N GLY A 128 -16.43 -10.75 -1.53
CA GLY A 128 -15.77 -11.64 -0.58
C GLY A 128 -16.42 -11.68 0.81
N LEU A 129 -17.73 -11.57 0.91
CA LEU A 129 -18.50 -11.50 2.18
C LEU A 129 -19.55 -12.61 2.27
N SER A 130 -19.23 -13.85 1.90
CA SER A 130 -20.18 -14.97 1.87
C SER A 130 -20.47 -15.60 3.24
N TYR A 131 -19.82 -15.15 4.30
CA TYR A 131 -19.93 -15.69 5.67
C TYR A 131 -20.85 -14.91 6.60
N GLY A 132 -21.80 -14.16 6.04
CA GLY A 132 -22.88 -13.51 6.84
C GLY A 132 -22.44 -12.27 7.64
N SER A 133 -21.30 -11.68 7.35
CA SER A 133 -20.83 -10.42 7.94
C SER A 133 -20.95 -9.27 6.94
N ALA A 134 -21.26 -8.08 7.44
CA ALA A 134 -21.23 -6.84 6.65
C ALA A 134 -19.81 -6.23 6.55
N THR A 135 -18.84 -6.76 7.30
CA THR A 135 -17.44 -6.31 7.32
C THR A 135 -16.49 -7.49 7.24
N HIS A 136 -15.33 -7.27 6.69
CA HIS A 136 -14.31 -8.33 6.54
C HIS A 136 -13.72 -8.76 7.89
N LYS A 137 -13.78 -10.09 8.18
CA LYS A 137 -13.22 -10.73 9.39
C LYS A 137 -12.73 -12.12 9.02
N HIS A 138 -11.43 -12.26 8.79
CA HIS A 138 -10.87 -13.49 8.24
C HIS A 138 -10.30 -14.46 9.28
N SER A 139 -10.31 -14.14 10.58
CA SER A 139 -9.64 -14.95 11.60
C SER A 139 -10.08 -16.41 11.66
N GLU A 140 -11.37 -16.70 11.41
CA GLU A 140 -11.87 -18.08 11.36
C GLU A 140 -11.41 -18.78 10.09
N MET A 141 -11.61 -18.16 8.93
CA MET A 141 -11.15 -18.69 7.65
C MET A 141 -9.64 -18.98 7.67
N GLU A 142 -8.85 -18.03 8.16
CA GLU A 142 -7.39 -18.17 8.28
C GLU A 142 -7.00 -19.35 9.16
N ALA A 143 -7.67 -19.53 10.30
CA ALA A 143 -7.41 -20.65 11.21
C ALA A 143 -7.73 -21.99 10.54
N VAL A 144 -8.83 -22.07 9.79
CA VAL A 144 -9.23 -23.29 9.07
C VAL A 144 -8.25 -23.59 7.92
N LEU A 145 -7.87 -22.59 7.14
CA LEU A 145 -6.90 -22.74 6.05
C LEU A 145 -5.52 -23.16 6.57
N ASP A 146 -5.04 -22.50 7.63
CA ASP A 146 -3.75 -22.84 8.25
C ASP A 146 -3.73 -24.30 8.77
N ALA A 147 -4.80 -24.72 9.44
CA ALA A 147 -4.93 -26.10 9.91
C ALA A 147 -4.95 -27.10 8.74
N ALA A 148 -5.66 -26.77 7.65
CA ALA A 148 -5.78 -27.61 6.46
C ALA A 148 -4.42 -27.77 5.76
N VAL A 149 -3.71 -26.67 5.46
CA VAL A 149 -2.41 -26.77 4.77
C VAL A 149 -1.34 -27.43 5.63
N LYS A 150 -1.34 -27.21 6.95
CA LYS A 150 -0.45 -27.88 7.90
C LYS A 150 -0.70 -29.40 7.97
N ALA A 151 -1.96 -29.80 7.93
CA ALA A 151 -2.32 -31.24 7.88
C ALA A 151 -1.83 -31.87 6.57
N LEU A 152 -2.02 -31.20 5.44
CA LEU A 152 -1.56 -31.65 4.11
C LEU A 152 -0.02 -31.77 4.04
N ALA A 153 0.71 -30.83 4.66
CA ALA A 153 2.18 -30.83 4.66
C ALA A 153 2.82 -31.96 5.47
N LYS A 154 2.09 -32.58 6.40
CA LYS A 154 2.59 -33.67 7.26
C LYS A 154 2.88 -34.99 6.55
N LYS A 155 2.82 -35.02 5.23
CA LYS A 155 2.92 -36.20 4.35
C LYS A 155 1.83 -37.26 4.64
N PRO A 156 0.94 -37.51 3.72
CA PRO A 156 -0.01 -38.60 3.85
C PRO A 156 0.73 -39.94 3.99
N GLN A 157 0.12 -40.89 4.65
CA GLN A 157 0.70 -42.22 4.89
C GLN A 157 1.28 -42.91 3.65
N ASN A 158 0.74 -42.59 2.46
CA ASN A 158 1.18 -43.14 1.18
C ASN A 158 2.20 -42.28 0.43
N GLY A 159 2.74 -41.21 1.06
CA GLY A 159 3.80 -40.38 0.50
C GLY A 159 3.40 -39.46 -0.66
N LYS A 160 2.12 -39.41 -1.04
CA LYS A 160 1.60 -38.61 -2.17
C LYS A 160 0.34 -37.84 -1.76
N LEU A 161 0.28 -36.57 -2.12
CA LEU A 161 -0.98 -35.83 -2.09
C LEU A 161 -1.81 -36.18 -3.34
N THR A 162 -3.12 -36.40 -3.16
CA THR A 162 -4.04 -36.50 -4.28
C THR A 162 -4.35 -35.09 -4.81
N PRO A 163 -4.71 -34.91 -6.10
CA PRO A 163 -5.04 -33.58 -6.63
C PRO A 163 -6.27 -32.94 -5.96
N VAL A 164 -7.07 -33.73 -5.23
CA VAL A 164 -8.29 -33.30 -4.53
C VAL A 164 -8.01 -32.23 -3.44
N TRP A 165 -6.78 -32.17 -2.91
CA TRP A 165 -6.46 -31.18 -1.89
C TRP A 165 -6.69 -29.73 -2.33
N LYS A 166 -6.51 -29.42 -3.63
CA LYS A 166 -6.80 -28.09 -4.19
C LYS A 166 -8.28 -27.77 -4.07
N ILE A 167 -9.14 -28.69 -4.49
CA ILE A 167 -10.60 -28.57 -4.39
C ILE A 167 -11.01 -28.37 -2.92
N GLY A 168 -10.35 -29.05 -1.97
CA GLY A 168 -10.59 -28.88 -0.55
C GLY A 168 -10.25 -27.47 -0.04
N ILE A 169 -9.13 -26.90 -0.47
CA ILE A 169 -8.76 -25.52 -0.12
C ILE A 169 -9.67 -24.51 -0.81
N GLU A 170 -9.98 -24.71 -2.10
CA GLU A 170 -10.94 -23.88 -2.86
C GLU A 170 -12.31 -23.87 -2.17
N GLY A 171 -12.83 -25.03 -1.75
CA GLY A 171 -14.12 -25.13 -1.05
C GLY A 171 -14.16 -24.37 0.28
N ILE A 172 -13.03 -24.27 1.02
CA ILE A 172 -12.94 -23.42 2.19
C ILE A 172 -13.03 -21.94 1.77
N LEU A 173 -12.26 -21.52 0.76
CA LEU A 173 -12.26 -20.14 0.27
C LEU A 173 -13.63 -19.74 -0.29
N ASP A 174 -14.30 -20.65 -1.02
CA ASP A 174 -15.63 -20.42 -1.57
C ASP A 174 -16.69 -20.20 -0.49
N ALA A 175 -16.62 -20.98 0.60
CA ALA A 175 -17.54 -20.84 1.72
C ALA A 175 -17.46 -19.45 2.41
N TYR A 176 -16.27 -18.89 2.50
CA TYR A 176 -16.05 -17.60 3.17
C TYR A 176 -16.10 -16.41 2.21
N LEU A 177 -15.45 -16.51 1.06
CA LEU A 177 -15.25 -15.38 0.16
C LEU A 177 -16.18 -15.37 -1.06
N GLY A 178 -16.81 -16.52 -1.36
CA GLY A 178 -17.67 -16.70 -2.51
C GLY A 178 -17.07 -17.59 -3.59
N GLU A 179 -17.95 -18.31 -4.27
CA GLU A 179 -17.59 -19.28 -5.31
C GLU A 179 -17.01 -18.59 -6.55
N LEU A 180 -16.00 -19.22 -7.14
CA LEU A 180 -15.52 -18.93 -8.48
C LEU A 180 -15.58 -20.19 -9.32
N PRO A 181 -15.86 -20.08 -10.65
CA PRO A 181 -15.82 -21.23 -11.52
C PRO A 181 -14.40 -21.79 -11.61
N SER A 182 -14.28 -23.10 -11.91
CA SER A 182 -12.99 -23.76 -12.07
C SER A 182 -12.16 -23.19 -13.24
N ASP A 183 -12.81 -22.73 -14.30
CA ASP A 183 -12.20 -21.86 -15.31
C ASP A 183 -12.65 -20.42 -15.08
N ILE A 184 -11.73 -19.57 -14.75
CA ILE A 184 -12.02 -18.17 -14.45
C ILE A 184 -12.59 -17.40 -15.63
N GLU A 185 -12.38 -17.88 -16.85
CA GLU A 185 -12.95 -17.26 -18.06
C GLU A 185 -14.45 -17.49 -18.19
N ASP A 186 -15.00 -18.49 -17.47
CA ASP A 186 -16.44 -18.74 -17.36
C ASP A 186 -17.14 -17.81 -16.35
N PHE A 187 -16.39 -17.01 -15.57
CA PHE A 187 -16.94 -16.03 -14.64
C PHE A 187 -17.41 -14.77 -15.38
N ASN A 188 -18.59 -14.85 -16.00
CA ASN A 188 -19.16 -13.73 -16.74
C ASN A 188 -19.96 -12.80 -15.86
N PHE A 189 -19.79 -11.49 -16.06
CA PHE A 189 -20.50 -10.44 -15.32
C PHE A 189 -20.75 -9.20 -16.19
N THR A 190 -21.80 -8.46 -15.83
CA THR A 190 -22.11 -7.15 -16.43
C THR A 190 -21.57 -6.04 -15.51
N TYR A 191 -20.79 -5.13 -16.05
CA TYR A 191 -20.30 -3.95 -15.37
C TYR A 191 -20.42 -2.71 -16.26
N GLN A 192 -21.06 -1.65 -15.76
CA GLN A 192 -21.33 -0.43 -16.50
C GLN A 192 -21.97 -0.67 -17.87
N GLY A 193 -22.90 -1.65 -17.93
CA GLY A 193 -23.65 -2.00 -19.14
C GLY A 193 -22.90 -2.80 -20.21
N LYS A 194 -21.73 -3.34 -19.88
CA LYS A 194 -20.93 -4.20 -20.77
C LYS A 194 -20.68 -5.54 -20.12
N GLU A 195 -20.65 -6.59 -20.95
CA GLU A 195 -20.30 -7.95 -20.52
C GLU A 195 -18.78 -8.14 -20.48
N TYR A 196 -18.31 -8.74 -19.39
CA TYR A 196 -16.91 -9.06 -19.16
C TYR A 196 -16.75 -10.43 -18.50
N ASN A 197 -15.54 -10.95 -18.58
CA ASN A 197 -14.96 -11.87 -17.61
C ASN A 197 -13.72 -11.23 -16.97
N PRO A 198 -13.11 -11.80 -15.92
CA PRO A 198 -11.99 -11.17 -15.22
C PRO A 198 -10.81 -10.80 -16.15
N LYS A 199 -10.54 -11.60 -17.18
CA LYS A 199 -9.46 -11.34 -18.15
C LYS A 199 -9.78 -10.20 -19.09
N THR A 200 -10.99 -10.15 -19.63
CA THR A 200 -11.42 -9.09 -20.56
C THR A 200 -11.59 -7.77 -19.82
N PHE A 201 -12.07 -7.78 -18.58
CA PHE A 201 -12.13 -6.58 -17.75
C PHE A 201 -10.72 -6.07 -17.43
N SER A 202 -9.81 -6.93 -16.94
CA SER A 202 -8.42 -6.56 -16.69
C SER A 202 -7.76 -5.89 -17.91
N LYS A 203 -7.96 -6.47 -19.11
CA LYS A 203 -7.44 -5.88 -20.35
C LYS A 203 -8.03 -4.51 -20.67
N SER A 204 -9.32 -4.30 -20.33
CA SER A 204 -10.00 -3.02 -20.59
C SER A 204 -9.44 -1.87 -19.75
N LEU A 205 -8.83 -2.15 -18.59
CA LEU A 205 -8.25 -1.15 -17.70
C LEU A 205 -6.98 -0.50 -18.24
N GLY A 206 -6.32 -1.10 -19.24
CA GLY A 206 -5.13 -0.54 -19.88
C GLY A 206 -3.84 -0.67 -19.05
N LEU A 207 -3.86 -1.42 -17.94
CA LEU A 207 -2.71 -1.68 -17.11
C LEU A 207 -1.81 -2.77 -17.71
N ASN A 208 -0.52 -2.49 -17.85
CA ASN A 208 0.48 -3.51 -18.16
C ASN A 208 1.26 -3.85 -16.90
N MET A 209 1.01 -5.02 -16.33
CA MET A 209 1.62 -5.46 -15.07
C MET A 209 3.15 -5.59 -15.11
N ASP A 210 3.77 -5.61 -16.29
CA ASP A 210 5.24 -5.64 -16.44
C ASP A 210 5.88 -4.24 -16.33
N ASP A 211 5.07 -3.19 -16.24
CA ASP A 211 5.56 -1.83 -16.05
C ASP A 211 5.71 -1.44 -14.56
N TYR A 212 5.26 -2.29 -13.66
CA TYR A 212 5.29 -2.06 -12.22
C TYR A 212 6.38 -2.87 -11.54
N ILE A 213 7.26 -2.18 -10.83
CA ILE A 213 8.46 -2.74 -10.22
C ILE A 213 8.47 -2.52 -8.72
N SER A 214 9.05 -3.47 -7.98
CA SER A 214 9.33 -3.31 -6.55
C SER A 214 10.74 -2.77 -6.35
N ILE A 215 10.88 -1.78 -5.46
CA ILE A 215 12.16 -1.16 -5.10
C ILE A 215 12.31 -1.14 -3.59
N THR A 216 13.52 -1.39 -3.12
CA THR A 216 13.91 -1.37 -1.70
C THR A 216 15.29 -0.72 -1.53
N SER A 217 15.75 -0.60 -0.27
CA SER A 217 17.05 -0.02 0.05
C SER A 217 17.66 -0.70 1.28
N PHE A 218 18.47 -1.74 1.09
CA PHE A 218 19.18 -2.44 2.17
C PHE A 218 20.62 -2.74 1.77
N SER A 219 21.58 -2.57 2.68
CA SER A 219 23.01 -2.67 2.39
C SER A 219 23.59 -4.08 2.51
N HIS A 220 22.83 -5.06 3.01
CA HIS A 220 23.26 -6.46 3.10
C HIS A 220 23.26 -7.17 1.72
N HIS A 221 22.65 -6.55 0.70
CA HIS A 221 22.79 -6.94 -0.69
C HIS A 221 23.38 -5.81 -1.56
N PRO A 222 24.07 -6.13 -2.68
CA PRO A 222 24.64 -5.11 -3.55
C PRO A 222 23.56 -4.14 -4.08
N PHE A 223 23.85 -2.84 -4.05
CA PHE A 223 23.01 -1.85 -4.71
C PHE A 223 23.01 -2.04 -6.24
N TYR A 224 21.95 -1.57 -6.87
CA TYR A 224 21.67 -1.71 -8.31
C TYR A 224 21.53 -3.17 -8.79
N SER A 225 21.28 -4.09 -7.85
CA SER A 225 20.94 -5.48 -8.12
C SER A 225 19.49 -5.77 -7.70
N GLN A 226 19.03 -6.97 -7.98
CA GLN A 226 17.77 -7.49 -7.44
C GLN A 226 18.05 -8.57 -6.41
N PHE A 227 17.26 -8.62 -5.37
CA PHE A 227 17.26 -9.71 -4.40
C PHE A 227 15.84 -9.96 -3.87
N VAL A 228 15.62 -11.13 -3.35
CA VAL A 228 14.36 -11.51 -2.68
C VAL A 228 14.39 -10.89 -1.30
N LEU A 229 13.54 -9.90 -1.04
CA LEU A 229 13.46 -9.28 0.28
C LEU A 229 12.99 -10.32 1.29
N GLU A 230 13.79 -10.50 2.34
CA GLU A 230 13.62 -11.53 3.38
C GLU A 230 12.57 -11.11 4.41
N VAL A 231 11.32 -11.07 3.99
CA VAL A 231 10.16 -10.85 4.85
C VAL A 231 9.19 -12.01 4.72
N GLN A 232 8.44 -12.29 5.79
CA GLN A 232 7.57 -13.47 5.85
C GLN A 232 6.47 -13.45 4.80
N ASP A 233 5.98 -12.27 4.46
CA ASP A 233 4.88 -12.07 3.53
C ASP A 233 5.29 -12.15 2.06
N ASN A 234 6.59 -12.20 1.77
CA ASN A 234 7.11 -12.47 0.42
C ASN A 234 7.08 -13.98 0.08
N TRP A 235 5.90 -14.59 0.21
CA TRP A 235 5.69 -16.03 -0.03
C TRP A 235 6.03 -16.47 -1.46
N ALA A 236 5.87 -15.57 -2.43
CA ALA A 236 6.15 -15.84 -3.85
C ALA A 236 7.64 -15.68 -4.19
N MET A 237 8.49 -15.29 -3.22
CA MET A 237 9.94 -15.10 -3.38
C MET A 237 10.29 -14.17 -4.54
N GLN A 238 9.51 -13.12 -4.74
CA GLN A 238 9.77 -12.15 -5.78
C GLN A 238 10.85 -11.16 -5.34
N SER A 239 11.62 -10.68 -6.32
CA SER A 239 12.74 -9.78 -6.06
C SER A 239 12.34 -8.32 -6.15
N SER A 240 13.04 -7.49 -5.37
CA SER A 240 13.00 -6.02 -5.45
C SER A 240 14.33 -5.48 -5.98
N TYR A 241 14.29 -4.38 -6.70
CA TYR A 241 15.50 -3.62 -7.06
C TYR A 241 16.03 -2.88 -5.84
N ASN A 242 17.33 -2.99 -5.60
CA ASN A 242 17.98 -2.41 -4.44
C ASN A 242 18.70 -1.10 -4.80
N LEU A 243 18.37 -0.02 -4.11
CA LEU A 243 18.96 1.30 -4.32
C LEU A 243 19.62 1.81 -3.04
N PRO A 244 20.66 2.67 -3.13
CA PRO A 244 21.10 3.48 -2.00
C PRO A 244 19.94 4.34 -1.47
N LEU A 245 19.89 4.58 -0.16
CA LEU A 245 18.79 5.24 0.52
C LEU A 245 18.40 6.59 -0.10
N ASP A 246 19.37 7.44 -0.43
CA ASP A 246 19.07 8.75 -0.99
C ASP A 246 18.51 8.67 -2.42
N GLU A 247 18.99 7.70 -3.25
CA GLU A 247 18.40 7.46 -4.57
C GLU A 247 17.00 6.87 -4.43
N PHE A 248 16.76 6.01 -3.44
CA PHE A 248 15.45 5.44 -3.13
C PHE A 248 14.44 6.52 -2.73
N MET A 249 14.81 7.42 -1.81
CA MET A 249 13.98 8.57 -1.43
C MET A 249 13.69 9.50 -2.62
N ASN A 250 14.71 9.75 -3.45
CA ASN A 250 14.54 10.57 -4.65
C ASN A 250 13.55 9.93 -5.65
N VAL A 251 13.57 8.61 -5.81
CA VAL A 251 12.58 7.91 -6.66
C VAL A 251 11.16 8.14 -6.15
N MET A 252 10.92 8.04 -4.83
CA MET A 252 9.61 8.27 -4.23
C MET A 252 9.14 9.72 -4.41
N GLU A 253 10.00 10.69 -4.14
CA GLU A 253 9.69 12.10 -4.34
C GLU A 253 9.39 12.41 -5.81
N GLN A 254 10.25 11.95 -6.72
CA GLN A 254 10.08 12.14 -8.16
C GLN A 254 8.84 11.42 -8.70
N ALA A 255 8.42 10.30 -8.13
CA ALA A 255 7.16 9.65 -8.48
C ALA A 255 6.00 10.65 -8.36
N ILE A 256 5.81 11.18 -7.15
CA ILE A 256 4.73 12.12 -6.87
C ILE A 256 4.83 13.37 -7.75
N MET A 257 6.01 13.97 -7.86
CA MET A 257 6.20 15.19 -8.65
C MET A 257 5.91 15.00 -10.14
N LYS A 258 6.12 13.78 -10.68
CA LYS A 258 5.80 13.41 -12.06
C LYS A 258 4.36 12.95 -12.27
N GLY A 259 3.54 12.90 -11.22
CA GLY A 259 2.14 12.49 -11.29
C GLY A 259 1.89 11.00 -11.15
N TYR A 260 2.83 10.26 -10.54
CA TYR A 260 2.68 8.84 -10.21
C TYR A 260 2.54 8.66 -8.72
N THR A 261 1.54 7.93 -8.29
CA THR A 261 1.42 7.42 -6.93
C THR A 261 2.27 6.16 -6.76
N PHE A 262 2.35 5.59 -5.56
CA PHE A 262 3.03 4.32 -5.33
C PHE A 262 2.46 3.58 -4.11
N ALA A 263 2.49 2.24 -4.15
CA ALA A 263 2.20 1.44 -2.97
C ALA A 263 3.44 1.40 -2.07
N TRP A 264 3.24 1.48 -0.76
CA TRP A 264 4.28 1.66 0.25
C TRP A 264 4.14 0.65 1.38
N GLY A 265 5.11 -0.26 1.51
CA GLY A 265 5.23 -1.23 2.60
C GLY A 265 6.13 -0.69 3.70
N ALA A 266 5.62 -0.66 4.92
CA ALA A 266 6.32 -0.07 6.05
C ALA A 266 5.94 -0.71 7.38
N ASP A 267 6.85 -0.57 8.35
CA ASP A 267 6.58 -0.78 9.76
C ASP A 267 5.74 0.39 10.30
N VAL A 268 4.62 0.07 10.94
CA VAL A 268 3.69 1.01 11.58
C VAL A 268 3.54 0.74 13.08
N SER A 269 4.33 -0.17 13.63
CA SER A 269 4.36 -0.48 15.07
C SER A 269 5.15 0.55 15.90
N GLU A 270 5.83 1.46 15.23
CA GLU A 270 6.65 2.51 15.80
C GLU A 270 5.91 3.45 16.76
N LYS A 271 6.65 3.94 17.77
CA LYS A 271 6.12 4.95 18.70
C LYS A 271 5.64 6.21 17.99
N GLY A 272 6.37 6.65 16.98
CA GLY A 272 6.04 7.85 16.21
C GLY A 272 4.94 7.68 15.17
N PHE A 273 4.35 6.48 15.02
CA PHE A 273 3.20 6.27 14.15
C PHE A 273 1.89 6.59 14.87
N GLY A 274 1.41 7.81 14.74
CA GLY A 274 0.17 8.29 15.35
C GLY A 274 -0.99 8.33 14.34
N TYR A 275 -1.60 7.18 14.00
CA TYR A 275 -2.70 7.15 13.01
C TYR A 275 -3.88 8.05 13.40
N ARG A 276 -4.26 8.08 14.69
CA ARG A 276 -5.34 8.96 15.18
C ARG A 276 -4.95 10.44 15.10
N ASP A 277 -3.66 10.72 15.18
CA ASP A 277 -3.10 12.05 15.03
C ASP A 277 -2.79 12.39 13.57
N ALA A 278 -3.09 11.48 12.64
CA ALA A 278 -2.80 11.57 11.22
C ALA A 278 -1.35 11.98 10.92
N LEU A 279 -0.40 11.44 11.67
CA LEU A 279 1.02 11.80 11.58
C LEU A 279 1.93 10.60 11.89
N ALA A 280 2.97 10.42 11.08
CA ALA A 280 4.05 9.46 11.30
C ALA A 280 5.40 10.20 11.26
N ILE A 281 6.13 10.19 12.38
CA ILE A 281 7.37 10.93 12.63
C ILE A 281 8.38 10.09 13.41
N VAL A 282 9.65 10.47 13.37
CA VAL A 282 10.72 9.88 14.19
C VAL A 282 11.39 10.97 15.00
N PRO A 283 10.82 11.40 16.13
CA PRO A 283 11.41 12.42 16.99
C PRO A 283 12.82 12.04 17.45
N GLU A 284 13.71 13.01 17.58
CA GLU A 284 15.05 12.78 18.11
C GLU A 284 15.00 12.22 19.55
N ASP A 285 14.01 12.65 20.34
CA ASP A 285 13.70 12.09 21.65
C ASP A 285 12.33 11.42 21.67
N GLU A 286 12.33 10.11 21.44
CA GLU A 286 11.13 9.27 21.46
C GLU A 286 10.61 8.97 22.88
N SER A 287 11.36 9.30 23.94
CA SER A 287 10.93 9.10 25.34
C SER A 287 9.71 9.93 25.69
N THR A 288 9.47 11.02 24.95
CA THR A 288 8.31 11.89 25.10
C THR A 288 7.00 11.27 24.62
N ILE A 289 7.06 10.19 23.83
CA ILE A 289 5.87 9.51 23.32
C ILE A 289 5.44 8.42 24.28
N GLN A 290 4.28 8.62 24.88
CA GLN A 290 3.64 7.62 25.74
C GLN A 290 2.72 6.76 24.87
N LYS A 291 2.94 5.45 24.90
CA LYS A 291 2.10 4.44 24.21
C LYS A 291 1.27 3.69 25.24
N SER A 292 -0.03 3.61 25.03
CA SER A 292 -0.95 2.86 25.89
C SER A 292 -1.88 1.96 25.07
N GLY A 293 -2.21 0.81 25.65
CA GLY A 293 -3.03 -0.20 24.99
C GLY A 293 -2.27 -1.03 23.98
N LYS A 294 -2.94 -2.06 23.50
CA LYS A 294 -2.51 -2.89 22.37
C LYS A 294 -3.57 -2.76 21.28
N ASP A 295 -3.15 -2.50 20.07
CA ASP A 295 -4.10 -2.35 19.00
C ASP A 295 -4.77 -3.65 18.67
N SER A 296 -4.05 -4.61 18.29
CA SER A 296 -4.68 -5.80 17.81
C SER A 296 -4.05 -7.04 18.40
N LYS A 297 -4.81 -8.07 18.27
CA LYS A 297 -4.41 -9.41 18.61
C LYS A 297 -3.43 -10.01 17.59
N ARG A 298 -2.99 -9.24 16.56
CA ARG A 298 -2.32 -9.85 15.43
C ARG A 298 -0.83 -9.61 15.37
N PHE A 299 -0.31 -8.44 15.13
CA PHE A 299 1.12 -8.32 14.83
C PHE A 299 1.77 -7.02 15.31
N ASN A 300 1.01 -5.94 15.37
CA ASN A 300 1.57 -4.63 15.65
C ASN A 300 0.65 -3.83 16.56
N ASP A 301 1.18 -2.79 17.11
CA ASP A 301 0.47 -1.84 17.95
C ASP A 301 0.08 -0.57 17.18
N ALA A 302 -0.13 -0.66 15.86
CA ALA A 302 -0.38 0.51 15.01
C ALA A 302 -1.56 1.36 15.45
N GLY A 303 -2.65 0.74 15.93
CA GLY A 303 -3.81 1.45 16.47
C GLY A 303 -3.74 1.74 17.97
N ALA A 304 -2.62 1.45 18.66
CA ALA A 304 -2.44 1.82 20.05
C ALA A 304 -2.55 3.34 20.23
N ILE A 305 -3.05 3.77 21.40
CA ILE A 305 -3.13 5.18 21.71
C ILE A 305 -1.71 5.69 22.01
N ARG A 306 -1.30 6.72 21.30
CA ARG A 306 -0.04 7.43 21.50
C ARG A 306 -0.34 8.86 21.92
N VAL A 307 0.35 9.35 22.94
CA VAL A 307 0.19 10.71 23.44
C VAL A 307 1.57 11.35 23.49
N SER A 308 1.72 12.43 22.77
CA SER A 308 2.92 13.26 22.79
C SER A 308 2.63 14.64 22.23
N ASN A 309 3.35 15.64 22.72
CA ASN A 309 3.35 16.97 22.14
C ASN A 309 3.92 16.99 20.71
N ALA A 310 4.73 16.00 20.35
CA ALA A 310 5.28 15.82 19.01
C ALA A 310 4.23 15.59 17.92
N PHE A 311 3.01 15.16 18.28
CA PHE A 311 1.89 15.06 17.34
C PHE A 311 1.05 16.34 17.22
N VAL A 312 1.40 17.37 18.00
CA VAL A 312 0.70 18.67 18.03
C VAL A 312 1.60 19.79 17.53
N SER A 313 2.87 19.76 17.90
CA SER A 313 3.87 20.78 17.53
C SER A 313 5.04 20.12 16.82
N PRO A 314 5.56 20.71 15.71
CA PRO A 314 6.72 20.19 15.01
C PRO A 314 7.94 20.06 15.93
N VAL A 315 8.55 18.89 15.90
CA VAL A 315 9.76 18.55 16.67
C VAL A 315 10.91 18.24 15.74
N LYS A 316 12.13 18.32 16.27
CA LYS A 316 13.31 17.85 15.55
C LYS A 316 13.26 16.33 15.42
N GLU A 317 13.45 15.84 14.20
CA GLU A 317 13.48 14.42 13.91
C GLU A 317 14.92 13.90 13.75
N ARG A 318 15.10 12.59 13.93
CA ARG A 318 16.37 11.89 13.74
C ARG A 318 16.84 12.02 12.29
N ASN A 319 18.14 12.19 12.10
CA ASN A 319 18.76 12.05 10.79
C ASN A 319 19.03 10.56 10.53
N ILE A 320 18.24 9.95 9.66
CA ILE A 320 18.31 8.52 9.36
C ILE A 320 19.30 8.26 8.24
N THR A 321 20.28 7.39 8.52
CA THR A 321 21.30 6.93 7.57
C THR A 321 20.94 5.57 6.98
N GLN A 322 21.68 5.16 5.94
CA GLN A 322 21.59 3.79 5.39
C GLN A 322 21.91 2.73 6.44
N GLU A 323 22.85 3.02 7.34
CA GLU A 323 23.27 2.11 8.40
C GLU A 323 22.18 1.96 9.48
N ASP A 324 21.59 3.07 9.95
CA ASP A 324 20.46 3.03 10.90
C ASP A 324 19.32 2.15 10.37
N ARG A 325 18.99 2.32 9.09
CA ARG A 325 17.96 1.55 8.41
C ARG A 325 18.30 0.05 8.35
N GLN A 326 19.56 -0.29 8.02
CA GLN A 326 20.00 -1.68 7.96
C GLN A 326 19.98 -2.34 9.33
N ILE A 327 20.51 -1.67 10.36
CA ILE A 327 20.52 -2.16 11.73
C ILE A 327 19.10 -2.44 12.21
N ALA A 328 18.16 -1.53 11.95
CA ALA A 328 16.77 -1.70 12.37
C ALA A 328 16.07 -2.88 11.68
N PHE A 329 16.43 -3.19 10.44
CA PHE A 329 15.93 -4.37 9.74
C PHE A 329 16.55 -5.66 10.31
N ASP A 330 17.87 -5.67 10.50
CA ASP A 330 18.60 -6.87 10.98
C ASP A 330 18.23 -7.26 12.41
N ASN A 331 17.92 -6.27 13.26
CA ASN A 331 17.54 -6.49 14.66
C ASN A 331 16.03 -6.58 14.91
N GLN A 332 15.21 -6.58 13.85
CA GLN A 332 13.75 -6.63 13.88
C GLN A 332 13.09 -5.43 14.58
N GLU A 333 13.76 -4.28 14.59
CA GLU A 333 13.19 -3.01 15.00
C GLU A 333 12.32 -2.41 13.87
N THR A 334 12.58 -2.81 12.63
CA THR A 334 11.72 -2.55 11.47
C THR A 334 11.16 -3.88 10.97
N THR A 335 9.83 -4.03 11.04
CA THR A 335 9.11 -5.26 10.69
C THR A 335 8.17 -5.05 9.51
N ASP A 336 7.76 -6.14 8.86
CA ASP A 336 6.79 -6.13 7.75
C ASP A 336 5.37 -6.10 8.30
N ASP A 337 4.82 -4.90 8.46
CA ASP A 337 3.57 -4.71 9.18
C ASP A 337 2.40 -4.34 8.29
N HIS A 338 2.60 -3.39 7.35
CA HIS A 338 1.48 -2.75 6.69
C HIS A 338 1.79 -2.23 5.29
N GLY A 339 0.82 -2.42 4.40
CA GLY A 339 0.82 -1.82 3.06
C GLY A 339 -0.12 -0.62 2.99
N MET A 340 0.35 0.48 2.38
CA MET A 340 -0.37 1.76 2.24
C MET A 340 -0.17 2.34 0.84
N HIS A 341 -0.91 3.41 0.52
CA HIS A 341 -0.83 4.07 -0.77
C HIS A 341 -0.41 5.54 -0.61
N VAL A 342 0.71 5.92 -1.21
CA VAL A 342 1.21 7.31 -1.19
C VAL A 342 0.67 8.07 -2.39
N THR A 343 -0.02 9.18 -2.11
CA THR A 343 -0.74 9.99 -3.12
C THR A 343 -0.21 11.40 -3.28
N GLY A 344 0.61 11.90 -2.35
CA GLY A 344 1.03 13.30 -2.44
C GLY A 344 2.26 13.62 -1.61
N LEU A 345 2.61 14.89 -1.64
CA LEU A 345 3.78 15.48 -1.00
C LEU A 345 3.42 16.84 -0.40
N VAL A 346 3.80 17.05 0.84
CA VAL A 346 3.65 18.31 1.56
C VAL A 346 4.96 18.71 2.24
N GLU A 347 5.05 19.97 2.64
CA GLU A 347 6.18 20.51 3.40
C GLU A 347 5.65 21.28 4.62
N ASP A 348 6.22 21.06 5.79
CA ASP A 348 5.83 21.80 6.99
C ASP A 348 6.47 23.19 7.03
N GLN A 349 6.10 24.01 8.05
CA GLN A 349 6.62 25.35 8.25
C GLN A 349 8.13 25.43 8.51
N ASN A 350 8.78 24.29 8.80
CA ASN A 350 10.23 24.19 9.07
C ASN A 350 11.00 23.67 7.85
N GLY A 351 10.31 23.37 6.74
CA GLY A 351 10.90 22.82 5.52
C GLY A 351 11.07 21.30 5.55
N THR A 352 10.49 20.60 6.50
CA THR A 352 10.46 19.14 6.52
C THR A 352 9.40 18.63 5.53
N LYS A 353 9.78 17.71 4.66
CA LYS A 353 8.87 17.09 3.71
C LYS A 353 8.17 15.88 4.30
N TYR A 354 6.92 15.70 3.90
CA TYR A 354 6.07 14.56 4.27
C TYR A 354 5.34 14.04 3.06
N PHE A 355 5.14 12.73 2.98
CA PHE A 355 4.21 12.14 2.02
C PHE A 355 2.77 12.19 2.56
N ILE A 356 1.81 12.42 1.66
CA ILE A 356 0.38 12.18 1.92
C ILE A 356 0.14 10.69 1.70
N VAL A 357 -0.36 10.02 2.72
CA VAL A 357 -0.55 8.56 2.71
C VAL A 357 -2.02 8.24 2.92
N LYS A 358 -2.61 7.50 1.99
CA LYS A 358 -3.94 6.91 2.08
C LYS A 358 -3.83 5.54 2.76
N ASN A 359 -4.56 5.36 3.86
CA ASN A 359 -4.64 4.11 4.58
C ASN A 359 -5.91 3.32 4.19
N SER A 360 -6.04 2.10 4.70
CA SER A 360 -7.18 1.19 4.47
C SER A 360 -7.90 0.80 5.79
N TRP A 361 -8.05 1.76 6.70
CA TRP A 361 -8.71 1.57 8.01
C TRP A 361 -9.96 2.43 8.16
N GLY A 362 -10.62 2.76 7.04
CA GLY A 362 -11.76 3.66 7.00
C GLY A 362 -11.39 5.10 7.36
N GLU A 363 -12.37 5.96 7.38
CA GLU A 363 -12.27 7.40 7.66
C GLU A 363 -12.30 7.69 9.17
N SER A 364 -11.40 7.06 9.93
CA SER A 364 -11.46 7.05 11.41
C SER A 364 -10.50 8.01 12.10
N ASN A 365 -9.93 8.99 11.37
CA ASN A 365 -9.10 10.07 11.90
C ASN A 365 -9.52 11.43 11.32
N ASP A 366 -8.92 12.53 11.79
CA ASP A 366 -9.26 13.91 11.39
C ASP A 366 -8.92 14.25 9.93
N ARG A 367 -8.39 13.29 9.17
CA ARG A 367 -8.04 13.43 7.75
C ARG A 367 -8.68 12.37 6.86
N ASP A 368 -9.86 11.91 7.24
CA ASP A 368 -10.67 11.00 6.43
C ASP A 368 -9.89 9.75 5.98
N GLY A 369 -9.08 9.17 6.89
CA GLY A 369 -8.29 7.98 6.63
C GLY A 369 -6.91 8.22 6.01
N TYR A 370 -6.52 9.48 5.76
CA TYR A 370 -5.17 9.86 5.34
C TYR A 370 -4.31 10.26 6.53
N PHE A 371 -2.99 10.29 6.33
CA PHE A 371 -2.03 10.84 7.28
C PHE A 371 -0.78 11.36 6.56
N PHE A 372 0.05 12.10 7.29
CA PHE A 372 1.34 12.59 6.82
C PHE A 372 2.47 11.74 7.38
N ALA A 373 3.36 11.25 6.52
CA ALA A 373 4.58 10.52 6.92
C ALA A 373 5.81 11.35 6.59
N SER A 374 6.59 11.70 7.62
CA SER A 374 7.82 12.47 7.42
C SER A 374 8.88 11.71 6.62
N PHE A 375 9.74 12.43 5.91
CA PHE A 375 10.86 11.81 5.21
C PHE A 375 11.79 11.02 6.15
N PRO A 376 12.11 11.47 7.37
CA PRO A 376 12.83 10.65 8.35
C PRO A 376 12.12 9.33 8.67
N TYR A 377 10.79 9.37 8.89
CA TYR A 377 10.01 8.16 9.13
C TYR A 377 10.08 7.20 7.93
N VAL A 378 9.85 7.71 6.73
CA VAL A 378 9.88 6.91 5.50
C VAL A 378 11.28 6.34 5.25
N LYS A 379 12.36 7.11 5.46
CA LYS A 379 13.74 6.60 5.40
C LYS A 379 13.96 5.42 6.35
N TYR A 380 13.39 5.50 7.55
CA TYR A 380 13.66 4.53 8.61
C TYR A 380 12.83 3.26 8.45
N LYS A 381 11.53 3.40 8.18
CA LYS A 381 10.54 2.34 8.35
C LYS A 381 10.01 1.72 7.05
N THR A 382 10.45 2.18 5.89
CA THR A 382 10.02 1.58 4.61
C THR A 382 10.69 0.21 4.40
N LEU A 383 9.93 -0.79 4.02
CA LEU A 383 10.46 -2.06 3.51
C LEU A 383 10.68 -1.98 2.01
N ASN A 384 9.62 -1.75 1.26
CA ASN A 384 9.67 -1.59 -0.19
C ASN A 384 8.54 -0.69 -0.70
N ILE A 385 8.64 -0.32 -1.96
CA ILE A 385 7.56 0.33 -2.71
C ILE A 385 7.25 -0.46 -3.97
N GLN A 386 6.04 -0.31 -4.50
CA GLN A 386 5.72 -0.68 -5.88
C GLN A 386 5.35 0.57 -6.65
N VAL A 387 5.99 0.77 -7.80
CA VAL A 387 5.87 1.99 -8.60
C VAL A 387 5.95 1.66 -10.09
N HIS A 388 5.39 2.54 -10.93
CA HIS A 388 5.55 2.44 -12.38
C HIS A 388 7.00 2.73 -12.79
N LYS A 389 7.59 1.89 -13.65
CA LYS A 389 9.02 1.99 -14.06
C LYS A 389 9.38 3.32 -14.72
N ASP A 390 8.43 4.05 -15.29
CA ASP A 390 8.68 5.33 -15.98
C ASP A 390 8.97 6.50 -15.03
N VAL A 391 8.81 6.28 -13.73
CA VAL A 391 9.30 7.20 -12.70
C VAL A 391 10.82 7.32 -12.74
N LEU A 392 11.50 6.21 -13.05
CA LEU A 392 12.96 6.14 -13.06
C LEU A 392 13.57 7.03 -14.14
N SER A 393 14.68 7.68 -13.80
CA SER A 393 15.52 8.37 -14.80
C SER A 393 16.12 7.37 -15.79
N LYS A 394 16.48 7.85 -16.98
CA LYS A 394 17.16 7.02 -18.00
C LYS A 394 18.45 6.40 -17.46
N ASP A 395 19.20 7.13 -16.64
CA ASP A 395 20.44 6.65 -16.03
C ASP A 395 20.16 5.53 -15.03
N LEU A 396 19.14 5.70 -14.17
CA LEU A 396 18.77 4.69 -13.20
C LEU A 396 18.19 3.43 -13.86
N LYS A 397 17.35 3.57 -14.91
CA LYS A 397 16.92 2.42 -15.74
C LYS A 397 18.10 1.64 -16.30
N LYS A 398 19.13 2.35 -16.79
CA LYS A 398 20.36 1.72 -17.32
C LYS A 398 21.12 0.97 -16.22
N LYS A 399 21.33 1.59 -15.04
CA LYS A 399 21.99 0.94 -13.89
C LYS A 399 21.26 -0.34 -13.46
N LEU A 400 19.93 -0.31 -13.44
CA LEU A 400 19.06 -1.42 -13.04
C LEU A 400 18.75 -2.40 -14.18
N ARG A 401 19.21 -2.13 -15.42
CA ARG A 401 18.94 -2.94 -16.64
C ARG A 401 17.43 -3.07 -16.94
N ILE A 402 16.65 -2.05 -16.60
CA ILE A 402 15.22 -1.96 -16.90
C ILE A 402 15.04 -1.37 -18.31
N LYS A 403 14.18 -2.04 -19.10
CA LYS A 403 13.81 -1.61 -20.46
C LYS A 403 12.61 -0.67 -20.46
#